data_26cb9560e172957943d40e9cf7e9896c
#
_entry.id   26cb9560e172957943d40e9cf7e9896c
#
_cell.length_a   1.000
_cell.length_b   1.000
_cell.length_c   1.000
_cell.angle_alpha   90.00
_cell.angle_beta   90.00
_cell.angle_gamma   90.00
#
_symmetry.space_group_name_H-M   'P 1'
#
loop_
_entity.id
_entity.type
_entity.pdbx_description
1 polymer ?
#
loop_
_entity_poly.entity_id
_entity_poly.type
_entity_poly.pdbx_seq_one_letter_code
_entity_poly.pdbx_strand_id
1 'polypeptide(L)'
;MFNFFNLSLRLNGFPIKEASVELEKILAVSENEYSNYINQKKKEIVEYHLKHNKSYQAFVGKNSFANWSELPIMTKKEFQKPLKERLSEGYPPSNVYVNKTSGSSGDPFIFAKDKFCHTLTWANNIRCFGWFGIDFNTSLQARFYGIPFDFIGNKKERIKDLLGNRYRFTIFNLSDAVLEKVLIKFKNKKFDYINGYTSSVVLFAKFLQKKNMVLTTVCPTLKCCIVTSEMLFDDDKMLLEKQLLQKYLAYASRS
;
A
#
# COMPACT_ATOMS: atom_id res chain seq x y z
N MET A 1 -11.15 -16.98 16.38
CA MET A 1 -9.87 -16.72 15.71
C MET A 1 -9.42 -15.30 16.07
N PHE A 2 -8.19 -15.11 16.53
CA PHE A 2 -7.72 -13.78 16.94
C PHE A 2 -7.47 -12.90 15.71
N ASN A 3 -8.10 -11.75 15.67
CA ASN A 3 -7.97 -10.76 14.60
C ASN A 3 -6.71 -9.89 14.81
N PHE A 4 -5.52 -10.49 14.69
CA PHE A 4 -4.25 -9.84 14.98
C PHE A 4 -4.01 -8.58 14.14
N PHE A 5 -4.41 -8.58 12.87
CA PHE A 5 -4.25 -7.41 12.01
C PHE A 5 -5.09 -6.23 12.51
N ASN A 6 -6.39 -6.44 12.74
CA ASN A 6 -7.28 -5.40 13.26
C ASN A 6 -6.86 -4.95 14.68
N LEU A 7 -6.40 -5.88 15.52
CA LEU A 7 -5.88 -5.56 16.85
C LEU A 7 -4.64 -4.66 16.74
N SER A 8 -3.71 -4.98 15.83
CA SER A 8 -2.51 -4.17 15.63
C SER A 8 -2.84 -2.74 15.17
N LEU A 9 -3.82 -2.57 14.29
CA LEU A 9 -4.30 -1.24 13.88
C LEU A 9 -4.84 -0.45 15.09
N ARG A 10 -5.69 -1.07 15.89
CA ARG A 10 -6.28 -0.44 17.09
C ARG A 10 -5.22 -0.05 18.12
N LEU A 11 -4.26 -0.94 18.43
CA LEU A 11 -3.17 -0.66 19.36
C LEU A 11 -2.25 0.48 18.91
N ASN A 12 -2.13 0.69 17.59
CA ASN A 12 -1.41 1.83 17.03
C ASN A 12 -2.28 3.10 16.89
N GLY A 13 -3.51 3.07 17.40
CA GLY A 13 -4.42 4.22 17.39
C GLY A 13 -5.04 4.52 16.02
N PHE A 14 -5.20 3.50 15.17
CA PHE A 14 -5.87 3.61 13.87
C PHE A 14 -7.35 3.24 14.02
N PRO A 15 -8.31 4.19 13.86
CA PRO A 15 -9.75 3.98 14.08
C PRO A 15 -10.40 3.28 12.88
N ILE A 16 -10.15 1.96 12.72
CA ILE A 16 -10.56 1.21 11.51
C ILE A 16 -12.09 1.10 11.35
N LYS A 17 -12.84 1.05 12.45
CA LYS A 17 -14.31 0.96 12.38
C LYS A 17 -14.91 2.26 11.83
N GLU A 18 -14.48 3.37 12.40
CA GLU A 18 -14.92 4.72 12.00
C GLU A 18 -14.51 5.02 10.55
N ALA A 19 -13.29 4.65 10.17
CA ALA A 19 -12.81 4.80 8.80
C ALA A 19 -13.59 3.93 7.80
N SER A 20 -14.00 2.73 8.19
CA SER A 20 -14.83 1.87 7.33
C SER A 20 -16.22 2.48 7.11
N VAL A 21 -16.84 3.02 8.16
CA VAL A 21 -18.14 3.71 8.03
C VAL A 21 -18.02 4.95 7.14
N GLU A 22 -16.96 5.74 7.32
CA GLU A 22 -16.74 6.91 6.48
C GLU A 22 -16.46 6.53 5.01
N LEU A 23 -15.71 5.47 4.78
CA LEU A 23 -15.48 4.95 3.42
C LEU A 23 -16.81 4.59 2.73
N GLU A 24 -17.72 3.91 3.42
CA GLU A 24 -19.04 3.57 2.84
C GLU A 24 -19.86 4.83 2.50
N LYS A 25 -19.80 5.87 3.34
CA LYS A 25 -20.43 7.17 3.01
C LYS A 25 -19.82 7.81 1.76
N ILE A 26 -18.48 7.81 1.65
CA ILE A 26 -17.77 8.34 0.48
C ILE A 26 -18.19 7.59 -0.79
N LEU A 27 -18.28 6.27 -0.70
CA LEU A 27 -18.66 5.41 -1.83
C LEU A 27 -20.14 5.49 -2.20
N ALA A 28 -20.98 5.95 -1.28
CA ALA A 28 -22.41 6.16 -1.50
C ALA A 28 -22.73 7.52 -2.18
N VAL A 29 -21.74 8.40 -2.33
CA VAL A 29 -21.92 9.67 -3.07
C VAL A 29 -22.28 9.36 -4.52
N SER A 30 -23.42 9.88 -4.96
CA SER A 30 -23.90 9.65 -6.32
C SER A 30 -23.00 10.33 -7.36
N GLU A 31 -23.01 9.82 -8.59
CA GLU A 31 -22.22 10.38 -9.69
C GLU A 31 -22.54 11.86 -9.91
N ASN A 32 -23.81 12.24 -9.81
CA ASN A 32 -24.27 13.63 -9.98
C ASN A 32 -23.77 14.57 -8.86
N GLU A 33 -23.56 14.06 -7.66
CA GLU A 33 -23.09 14.83 -6.50
C GLU A 33 -21.56 14.81 -6.34
N TYR A 34 -20.89 13.90 -7.04
CA TYR A 34 -19.46 13.65 -6.85
C TYR A 34 -18.59 14.89 -7.08
N SER A 35 -18.86 15.65 -8.12
CA SER A 35 -18.10 16.89 -8.42
C SER A 35 -18.26 17.94 -7.30
N ASN A 36 -19.46 18.09 -6.77
CA ASN A 36 -19.74 19.02 -5.66
C ASN A 36 -19.05 18.53 -4.38
N TYR A 37 -19.14 17.24 -4.10
CA TYR A 37 -18.46 16.61 -2.96
C TYR A 37 -16.95 16.85 -3.01
N ILE A 38 -16.29 16.59 -4.14
CA ILE A 38 -14.85 16.81 -4.31
C ILE A 38 -14.47 18.28 -4.16
N ASN A 39 -15.24 19.19 -4.75
CA ASN A 39 -14.98 20.64 -4.64
C ASN A 39 -15.11 21.11 -3.18
N GLN A 40 -16.11 20.61 -2.46
CA GLN A 40 -16.27 20.89 -1.04
C GLN A 40 -15.07 20.38 -0.24
N LYS A 41 -14.60 19.14 -0.47
CA LYS A 41 -13.43 18.58 0.22
C LYS A 41 -12.13 19.32 -0.10
N LYS A 42 -11.95 19.76 -1.34
CA LYS A 42 -10.81 20.62 -1.72
C LYS A 42 -10.83 21.95 -0.96
N LYS A 43 -11.99 22.59 -0.86
CA LYS A 43 -12.15 23.84 -0.12
C LYS A 43 -11.83 23.63 1.37
N GLU A 44 -12.45 22.65 2.00
CA GLU A 44 -12.26 22.32 3.41
C GLU A 44 -10.78 22.10 3.78
N ILE A 45 -10.05 21.30 2.98
CA ILE A 45 -8.64 20.99 3.29
C ILE A 45 -7.72 22.21 3.13
N VAL A 46 -7.98 23.06 2.13
CA VAL A 46 -7.16 24.25 1.94
C VAL A 46 -7.45 25.29 3.04
N GLU A 47 -8.71 25.56 3.35
CA GLU A 47 -9.10 26.46 4.44
C GLU A 47 -8.53 25.99 5.78
N TYR A 48 -8.57 24.68 6.03
CA TYR A 48 -7.95 24.09 7.21
C TYR A 48 -6.45 24.39 7.29
N HIS A 49 -5.71 24.15 6.21
CA HIS A 49 -4.27 24.38 6.18
C HIS A 49 -3.91 25.88 6.20
N LEU A 50 -4.67 26.72 5.56
CA LEU A 50 -4.47 28.18 5.65
C LEU A 50 -4.67 28.70 7.10
N LYS A 51 -5.57 28.08 7.85
CA LYS A 51 -5.83 28.46 9.24
C LYS A 51 -4.85 27.86 10.25
N HIS A 52 -4.42 26.60 10.06
CA HIS A 52 -3.73 25.82 11.08
C HIS A 52 -2.29 25.41 10.69
N ASN A 53 -1.80 25.79 9.50
CA ASN A 53 -0.46 25.40 9.04
C ASN A 53 0.35 26.63 8.62
N LYS A 54 1.20 27.13 9.52
CA LYS A 54 2.01 28.33 9.28
C LYS A 54 2.92 28.20 8.06
N SER A 55 3.48 27.02 7.81
CA SER A 55 4.35 26.79 6.66
C SER A 55 3.58 26.86 5.35
N TYR A 56 2.37 26.29 5.30
CA TYR A 56 1.50 26.36 4.14
C TYR A 56 0.96 27.79 3.91
N GLN A 57 0.53 28.47 4.99
CA GLN A 57 0.10 29.87 4.94
C GLN A 57 1.19 30.78 4.36
N ALA A 58 2.43 30.65 4.85
CA ALA A 58 3.57 31.41 4.33
C ALA A 58 3.89 31.08 2.86
N PHE A 59 3.69 29.83 2.43
CA PHE A 59 3.90 29.41 1.06
C PHE A 59 2.84 29.99 0.10
N VAL A 60 1.57 29.94 0.49
CA VAL A 60 0.46 30.48 -0.32
C VAL A 60 0.49 32.01 -0.37
N GLY A 61 0.96 32.67 0.71
CA GLY A 61 1.05 34.13 0.79
C GLY A 61 -0.28 34.87 0.84
N LYS A 62 -1.41 34.15 0.95
CA LYS A 62 -2.76 34.67 1.04
C LYS A 62 -3.54 33.92 2.11
N ASN A 63 -4.51 34.59 2.74
CA ASN A 63 -5.37 34.00 3.76
C ASN A 63 -6.65 33.36 3.21
N SER A 64 -6.96 33.59 1.92
CA SER A 64 -8.11 33.05 1.23
C SER A 64 -7.82 32.90 -0.27
N PHE A 65 -8.63 32.10 -0.93
CA PHE A 65 -8.58 31.88 -2.38
C PHE A 65 -10.02 31.75 -2.92
N ALA A 66 -10.27 32.25 -4.10
CA ALA A 66 -11.56 32.11 -4.75
C ALA A 66 -11.66 30.81 -5.56
N ASN A 67 -10.57 30.45 -6.24
CA ASN A 67 -10.50 29.27 -7.09
C ASN A 67 -9.29 28.41 -6.78
N TRP A 68 -9.44 27.08 -6.92
CA TRP A 68 -8.36 26.12 -6.75
C TRP A 68 -7.11 26.44 -7.60
N SER A 69 -7.31 26.95 -8.81
CA SER A 69 -6.25 27.34 -9.75
C SER A 69 -5.38 28.52 -9.29
N GLU A 70 -5.82 29.26 -8.28
CA GLU A 70 -5.04 30.37 -7.69
C GLU A 70 -3.99 29.90 -6.69
N LEU A 71 -4.07 28.65 -6.27
CA LEU A 71 -3.12 28.06 -5.32
C LEU A 71 -1.79 27.79 -6.02
N PRO A 72 -0.65 28.18 -5.41
CA PRO A 72 0.64 27.88 -5.96
C PRO A 72 0.92 26.38 -5.95
N ILE A 73 1.61 25.88 -6.97
CA ILE A 73 2.01 24.48 -7.05
C ILE A 73 3.15 24.21 -6.09
N MET A 74 2.93 23.33 -5.10
CA MET A 74 3.98 22.83 -4.23
C MET A 74 4.81 21.78 -4.96
N THR A 75 6.12 21.98 -5.00
CA THR A 75 7.06 21.01 -5.56
C THR A 75 7.77 20.23 -4.45
N LYS A 76 8.58 19.24 -4.81
CA LYS A 76 9.37 18.47 -3.85
C LYS A 76 10.28 19.37 -2.98
N LYS A 77 10.70 20.51 -3.51
CA LYS A 77 11.56 21.48 -2.81
C LYS A 77 10.90 22.04 -1.54
N GLU A 78 9.61 22.39 -1.61
CA GLU A 78 8.85 22.91 -0.47
C GLU A 78 8.69 21.84 0.61
N PHE A 79 8.67 20.57 0.20
CA PHE A 79 8.55 19.43 1.12
C PHE A 79 9.89 18.94 1.70
N GLN A 80 11.02 19.51 1.34
CA GLN A 80 12.33 19.18 1.93
C GLN A 80 12.58 19.85 3.29
N LYS A 81 11.76 20.84 3.67
CA LYS A 81 11.80 21.38 5.04
C LYS A 81 11.56 20.28 6.08
N PRO A 82 12.13 20.40 7.29
CA PRO A 82 11.90 19.46 8.38
C PRO A 82 10.42 19.19 8.60
N LEU A 83 10.03 17.92 8.79
CA LEU A 83 8.62 17.54 8.93
C LEU A 83 7.91 18.35 10.03
N LYS A 84 8.58 18.58 11.16
CA LYS A 84 8.02 19.34 12.29
C LYS A 84 7.56 20.74 11.90
N GLU A 85 8.24 21.39 10.97
CA GLU A 85 7.90 22.73 10.49
C GLU A 85 6.70 22.74 9.52
N ARG A 86 6.39 21.59 8.91
CA ARG A 86 5.32 21.42 7.92
C ARG A 86 4.02 20.85 8.48
N LEU A 87 4.02 20.46 9.75
CA LEU A 87 2.81 19.93 10.39
C LEU A 87 1.88 21.06 10.79
N SER A 88 0.58 20.80 10.69
CA SER A 88 -0.46 21.68 11.17
C SER A 88 -0.54 21.67 12.70
N GLU A 89 -1.05 22.74 13.28
CA GLU A 89 -1.32 22.83 14.73
C GLU A 89 -2.22 21.67 15.18
N GLY A 90 -1.93 21.10 16.35
CA GLY A 90 -2.64 19.93 16.88
C GLY A 90 -2.14 18.57 16.37
N TYR A 91 -1.20 18.53 15.41
CA TYR A 91 -0.64 17.29 14.84
C TYR A 91 0.86 17.15 15.14
N PRO A 92 1.26 16.80 16.36
CA PRO A 92 2.66 16.55 16.67
C PRO A 92 3.18 15.29 15.95
N PRO A 93 4.50 15.14 15.72
CA PRO A 93 5.08 13.98 15.04
C PRO A 93 4.69 12.63 15.67
N SER A 94 4.39 12.58 16.95
CA SER A 94 3.93 11.38 17.68
C SER A 94 2.49 10.96 17.35
N ASN A 95 1.68 11.86 16.80
CA ASN A 95 0.26 11.63 16.51
C ASN A 95 -0.07 11.55 15.02
N VAL A 96 0.93 11.41 14.17
CA VAL A 96 0.75 11.28 12.72
C VAL A 96 1.41 10.01 12.22
N TYR A 97 0.94 9.51 11.08
CA TYR A 97 1.62 8.46 10.34
C TYR A 97 2.62 9.11 9.39
N VAL A 98 3.91 8.87 9.64
CA VAL A 98 5.00 9.38 8.79
C VAL A 98 5.41 8.32 7.77
N ASN A 99 5.52 8.71 6.53
CA ASN A 99 6.04 7.88 5.45
C ASN A 99 7.13 8.62 4.67
N LYS A 100 7.97 7.85 3.98
CA LYS A 100 9.00 8.37 3.10
C LYS A 100 9.08 7.55 1.81
N THR A 101 9.37 8.20 0.70
CA THR A 101 9.66 7.52 -0.56
C THR A 101 11.06 6.93 -0.54
N SER A 102 11.36 5.96 -1.42
CA SER A 102 12.68 5.33 -1.54
C SER A 102 13.80 6.29 -1.95
N GLY A 103 13.45 7.47 -2.50
CA GLY A 103 14.44 8.49 -2.85
C GLY A 103 15.38 8.09 -3.98
N SER A 104 14.86 7.50 -5.06
CA SER A 104 15.65 7.15 -6.27
C SER A 104 16.49 8.34 -6.85
N SER A 105 16.14 9.57 -6.50
CA SER A 105 16.85 10.80 -6.85
C SER A 105 17.76 11.34 -5.73
N GLY A 106 18.13 10.53 -4.73
CA GLY A 106 19.02 10.91 -3.63
C GLY A 106 18.28 11.39 -2.37
N ASP A 107 17.30 12.28 -2.50
CA ASP A 107 16.57 12.83 -1.35
C ASP A 107 15.18 12.22 -1.22
N PRO A 108 14.91 11.44 -0.16
CA PRO A 108 13.58 10.85 0.07
C PRO A 108 12.55 11.95 0.40
N PHE A 109 11.39 11.87 -0.22
CA PHE A 109 10.25 12.68 0.15
C PHE A 109 9.61 12.14 1.44
N ILE A 110 9.60 12.95 2.50
CA ILE A 110 9.00 12.62 3.80
C ILE A 110 7.70 13.38 3.92
N PHE A 111 6.62 12.66 4.23
CA PHE A 111 5.29 13.26 4.44
C PHE A 111 4.57 12.60 5.61
N ALA A 112 3.58 13.30 6.13
CA ALA A 112 2.71 12.79 7.18
C ALA A 112 1.25 12.79 6.75
N LYS A 113 0.51 11.83 7.26
CA LYS A 113 -0.95 11.78 7.23
C LYS A 113 -1.45 11.74 8.67
N ASP A 114 -2.58 12.36 8.96
CA ASP A 114 -3.26 12.06 10.22
C ASP A 114 -3.65 10.57 10.26
N LYS A 115 -3.89 10.08 11.47
CA LYS A 115 -4.19 8.65 11.67
C LYS A 115 -5.48 8.22 10.98
N PHE A 116 -6.47 9.10 10.90
CA PHE A 116 -7.74 8.79 10.24
C PHE A 116 -7.57 8.65 8.73
N CYS A 117 -6.90 9.61 8.09
CA CYS A 117 -6.56 9.55 6.66
C CYS A 117 -5.78 8.28 6.29
N HIS A 118 -4.79 7.91 7.13
CA HIS A 118 -4.07 6.65 6.91
C HIS A 118 -4.98 5.43 7.09
N THR A 119 -5.89 5.48 8.07
CA THR A 119 -6.84 4.38 8.31
C THR A 119 -7.85 4.23 7.18
N LEU A 120 -8.31 5.32 6.55
CA LEU A 120 -9.14 5.25 5.34
C LEU A 120 -8.43 4.48 4.21
N THR A 121 -7.11 4.66 4.05
CA THR A 121 -6.33 3.86 3.10
C THR A 121 -6.40 2.36 3.44
N TRP A 122 -6.32 2.01 4.72
CA TRP A 122 -6.47 0.61 5.16
C TRP A 122 -7.88 0.08 4.97
N ALA A 123 -8.91 0.87 5.30
CA ALA A 123 -10.30 0.49 5.08
C ALA A 123 -10.56 0.17 3.59
N ASN A 124 -10.07 1.03 2.69
CA ASN A 124 -10.19 0.78 1.25
C ASN A 124 -9.39 -0.46 0.80
N ASN A 125 -8.17 -0.66 1.30
CA ASN A 125 -7.40 -1.87 0.99
C ASN A 125 -8.13 -3.14 1.45
N ILE A 126 -8.66 -3.16 2.68
CA ILE A 126 -9.43 -4.29 3.21
C ILE A 126 -10.63 -4.59 2.28
N ARG A 127 -11.36 -3.56 1.86
CA ARG A 127 -12.49 -3.70 0.95
C ARG A 127 -12.07 -4.27 -0.40
N CYS A 128 -11.06 -3.69 -1.05
CA CYS A 128 -10.59 -4.14 -2.37
C CYS A 128 -10.05 -5.57 -2.33
N PHE A 129 -9.27 -5.93 -1.31
CA PHE A 129 -8.77 -7.29 -1.13
C PHE A 129 -9.91 -8.28 -0.82
N GLY A 130 -10.95 -7.82 -0.11
CA GLY A 130 -12.17 -8.60 0.15
C GLY A 130 -12.90 -9.03 -1.12
N TRP A 131 -12.84 -8.27 -2.23
CA TRP A 131 -13.41 -8.69 -3.52
C TRP A 131 -12.81 -9.99 -4.06
N PHE A 132 -11.59 -10.31 -3.66
CA PHE A 132 -10.87 -11.54 -4.02
C PHE A 132 -10.91 -12.60 -2.91
N GLY A 133 -11.77 -12.41 -1.90
CA GLY A 133 -11.88 -13.33 -0.75
C GLY A 133 -10.66 -13.32 0.16
N ILE A 134 -9.90 -12.21 0.19
CA ILE A 134 -8.74 -12.05 1.07
C ILE A 134 -9.15 -11.30 2.33
N ASP A 135 -8.90 -11.93 3.47
CA ASP A 135 -9.01 -11.32 4.80
C ASP A 135 -7.62 -11.21 5.44
N PHE A 136 -7.19 -10.00 5.74
CA PHE A 136 -5.85 -9.75 6.34
C PHE A 136 -5.65 -10.40 7.72
N ASN A 137 -6.71 -10.82 8.39
CA ASN A 137 -6.61 -11.54 9.67
C ASN A 137 -6.36 -13.04 9.50
N THR A 138 -6.80 -13.63 8.39
CA THR A 138 -6.79 -15.08 8.19
C THR A 138 -6.01 -15.54 6.97
N SER A 139 -5.97 -14.73 5.90
CA SER A 139 -5.32 -15.11 4.64
C SER A 139 -3.80 -15.02 4.74
N LEU A 140 -3.11 -16.07 4.32
CA LEU A 140 -1.65 -16.13 4.32
C LEU A 140 -1.07 -15.53 3.04
N GLN A 141 -0.26 -14.47 3.20
CA GLN A 141 0.42 -13.77 2.10
C GLN A 141 1.75 -14.40 1.73
N ALA A 142 1.94 -14.71 0.46
CA ALA A 142 3.26 -14.91 -0.15
C ALA A 142 3.80 -13.53 -0.61
N ARG A 143 4.83 -13.00 0.10
CA ARG A 143 5.30 -11.63 -0.08
C ARG A 143 6.64 -11.58 -0.81
N PHE A 144 6.65 -11.00 -2.03
CA PHE A 144 7.85 -10.81 -2.86
C PHE A 144 8.34 -9.35 -2.76
N TYR A 145 8.97 -9.02 -1.62
CA TYR A 145 9.55 -7.70 -1.35
C TYR A 145 10.91 -7.83 -0.69
N GLY A 146 11.80 -6.84 -0.93
CA GLY A 146 13.08 -6.76 -0.26
C GLY A 146 12.96 -6.66 1.27
N ILE A 147 13.95 -7.16 1.96
CA ILE A 147 14.12 -6.99 3.41
C ILE A 147 15.24 -5.97 3.62
N PRO A 148 15.10 -5.01 4.55
CA PRO A 148 16.21 -4.15 4.92
C PRO A 148 17.44 -4.98 5.34
N PHE A 149 18.63 -4.56 4.93
CA PHE A 149 19.87 -5.28 5.22
C PHE A 149 20.33 -5.13 6.68
N ASP A 150 19.86 -4.08 7.37
CA ASP A 150 20.20 -3.84 8.76
C ASP A 150 19.52 -4.86 9.70
N PHE A 151 20.24 -5.29 10.74
CA PHE A 151 19.78 -6.33 11.65
C PHE A 151 18.50 -5.97 12.42
N ILE A 152 18.36 -4.71 12.85
CA ILE A 152 17.20 -4.22 13.62
C ILE A 152 15.98 -4.11 12.71
N GLY A 153 16.14 -3.55 11.51
CA GLY A 153 15.08 -3.46 10.52
C GLY A 153 14.57 -4.82 10.09
N ASN A 154 15.49 -5.80 9.91
CA ASN A 154 15.14 -7.17 9.58
C ASN A 154 14.26 -7.82 10.66
N LYS A 155 14.64 -7.74 11.95
CA LYS A 155 13.84 -8.29 13.06
C LYS A 155 12.46 -7.64 13.15
N LYS A 156 12.41 -6.32 13.05
CA LYS A 156 11.14 -5.56 13.07
C LYS A 156 10.20 -5.97 11.93
N GLU A 157 10.72 -6.13 10.72
CA GLU A 157 9.94 -6.60 9.58
C GLU A 157 9.48 -8.06 9.72
N ARG A 158 10.28 -8.94 10.31
CA ARG A 158 9.89 -10.33 10.60
C ARG A 158 8.73 -10.41 11.59
N ILE A 159 8.74 -9.57 12.64
CA ILE A 159 7.64 -9.49 13.60
C ILE A 159 6.37 -8.99 12.91
N LYS A 160 6.48 -7.95 12.09
CA LYS A 160 5.34 -7.46 11.30
C LYS A 160 4.81 -8.52 10.33
N ASP A 161 5.69 -9.31 9.72
CA ASP A 161 5.28 -10.37 8.81
C ASP A 161 4.54 -11.48 9.58
N LEU A 162 4.99 -11.84 10.78
CA LEU A 162 4.30 -12.81 11.64
C LEU A 162 2.91 -12.31 12.07
N LEU A 163 2.83 -11.07 12.57
CA LEU A 163 1.58 -10.46 13.02
C LEU A 163 0.60 -10.20 11.87
N GLY A 164 1.13 -9.96 10.66
CA GLY A 164 0.33 -9.71 9.45
C GLY A 164 0.02 -10.96 8.63
N ASN A 165 0.25 -12.16 9.17
CA ASN A 165 0.07 -13.44 8.48
C ASN A 165 0.76 -13.48 7.10
N ARG A 166 2.05 -13.13 7.07
CA ARG A 166 2.85 -12.99 5.85
C ARG A 166 4.06 -13.89 5.87
N TYR A 167 4.40 -14.44 4.73
CA TYR A 167 5.67 -15.13 4.50
C TYR A 167 6.43 -14.38 3.41
N ARG A 168 7.58 -13.80 3.77
CA ARG A 168 8.39 -12.99 2.86
C ARG A 168 9.47 -13.82 2.20
N PHE A 169 9.52 -13.78 0.88
CA PHE A 169 10.61 -14.27 0.06
C PHE A 169 11.66 -13.18 -0.18
N THR A 170 12.93 -13.54 -0.14
CA THR A 170 14.02 -12.63 -0.52
C THR A 170 14.06 -12.50 -2.05
N ILE A 171 14.16 -11.26 -2.55
CA ILE A 171 14.12 -10.97 -3.98
C ILE A 171 15.47 -10.49 -4.54
N PHE A 172 16.50 -10.38 -3.70
CA PHE A 172 17.82 -9.88 -4.12
C PHE A 172 18.62 -10.88 -4.97
N ASN A 173 18.31 -12.15 -4.87
CA ASN A 173 18.84 -13.20 -5.71
C ASN A 173 17.70 -14.16 -6.06
N LEU A 174 17.29 -14.15 -7.31
CA LEU A 174 16.22 -15.01 -7.86
C LEU A 174 16.80 -16.02 -8.86
N SER A 175 17.95 -16.63 -8.51
CA SER A 175 18.50 -17.77 -9.24
C SER A 175 17.53 -18.95 -9.23
N ASP A 176 17.62 -19.84 -10.22
CA ASP A 176 16.76 -21.02 -10.33
C ASP A 176 16.78 -21.87 -9.04
N ALA A 177 17.93 -21.95 -8.35
CA ALA A 177 18.05 -22.63 -7.06
C ALA A 177 17.24 -21.96 -5.92
N VAL A 178 17.14 -20.63 -5.95
CA VAL A 178 16.32 -19.89 -4.97
C VAL A 178 14.83 -20.03 -5.32
N LEU A 179 14.48 -19.94 -6.61
CA LEU A 179 13.11 -20.11 -7.09
C LEU A 179 12.59 -21.54 -6.83
N GLU A 180 13.47 -22.55 -6.85
CA GLU A 180 13.10 -23.91 -6.41
C GLU A 180 12.70 -23.94 -4.94
N LYS A 181 13.44 -23.26 -4.06
CA LYS A 181 13.10 -23.15 -2.64
C LYS A 181 11.77 -22.41 -2.43
N VAL A 182 11.49 -21.38 -3.25
CA VAL A 182 10.19 -20.70 -3.29
C VAL A 182 9.08 -21.69 -3.63
N LEU A 183 9.24 -22.47 -4.69
CA LEU A 183 8.27 -23.48 -5.14
C LEU A 183 8.02 -24.53 -4.05
N ILE A 184 9.08 -25.07 -3.41
CA ILE A 184 8.96 -26.00 -2.29
C ILE A 184 8.15 -25.39 -1.15
N LYS A 185 8.31 -24.08 -0.91
CA LYS A 185 7.52 -23.40 0.13
C LYS A 185 6.04 -23.31 -0.22
N PHE A 186 5.70 -23.09 -1.50
CA PHE A 186 4.31 -23.12 -1.98
C PHE A 186 3.70 -24.54 -1.88
N LYS A 187 4.48 -25.59 -2.12
CA LYS A 187 4.02 -26.98 -1.92
C LYS A 187 3.69 -27.28 -0.44
N ASN A 188 4.43 -26.68 0.49
CA ASN A 188 4.35 -26.98 1.92
C ASN A 188 3.50 -25.98 2.72
N LYS A 189 3.07 -24.87 2.14
CA LYS A 189 2.23 -23.85 2.79
C LYS A 189 1.05 -23.47 1.91
N LYS A 190 -0.11 -23.37 2.54
CA LYS A 190 -1.37 -22.97 1.89
C LYS A 190 -1.44 -21.45 1.80
N PHE A 191 -0.76 -20.86 0.80
CA PHE A 191 -0.86 -19.42 0.55
C PHE A 191 -2.21 -19.09 -0.08
N ASP A 192 -2.81 -17.97 0.37
CA ASP A 192 -4.06 -17.46 -0.18
C ASP A 192 -3.81 -16.46 -1.31
N TYR A 193 -2.72 -15.67 -1.25
CA TYR A 193 -2.41 -14.69 -2.27
C TYR A 193 -0.92 -14.35 -2.35
N ILE A 194 -0.52 -13.91 -3.53
CA ILE A 194 0.81 -13.33 -3.79
C ILE A 194 0.69 -11.81 -3.78
N ASN A 195 1.68 -11.12 -3.17
CA ASN A 195 1.83 -9.69 -3.31
C ASN A 195 3.32 -9.33 -3.42
N GLY A 196 3.71 -8.58 -4.46
CA GLY A 196 5.12 -8.28 -4.67
C GLY A 196 5.44 -7.33 -5.83
N TYR A 197 6.73 -7.07 -6.01
CA TYR A 197 7.22 -6.35 -7.18
C TYR A 197 6.95 -7.14 -8.45
N THR A 198 6.51 -6.44 -9.50
CA THR A 198 6.15 -7.06 -10.78
C THR A 198 7.28 -7.93 -11.33
N SER A 199 8.50 -7.40 -11.41
CA SER A 199 9.67 -8.11 -11.93
C SER A 199 9.97 -9.41 -11.18
N SER A 200 9.86 -9.39 -9.84
CA SER A 200 10.15 -10.57 -9.01
C SER A 200 9.13 -11.68 -9.20
N VAL A 201 7.85 -11.32 -9.32
CA VAL A 201 6.78 -12.29 -9.53
C VAL A 201 6.83 -12.84 -10.97
N VAL A 202 7.14 -12.01 -11.96
CA VAL A 202 7.35 -12.41 -13.36
C VAL A 202 8.51 -13.40 -13.48
N LEU A 203 9.64 -13.16 -12.81
CA LEU A 203 10.76 -14.11 -12.79
C LEU A 203 10.35 -15.47 -12.23
N PHE A 204 9.55 -15.49 -11.16
CA PHE A 204 9.02 -16.74 -10.63
C PHE A 204 8.07 -17.43 -11.61
N ALA A 205 7.21 -16.69 -12.32
CA ALA A 205 6.34 -17.25 -13.34
C ALA A 205 7.14 -17.83 -14.53
N LYS A 206 8.20 -17.15 -15.00
CA LYS A 206 9.12 -17.68 -16.03
C LYS A 206 9.81 -18.97 -15.58
N PHE A 207 10.19 -19.07 -14.33
CA PHE A 207 10.74 -20.31 -13.75
C PHE A 207 9.69 -21.45 -13.77
N LEU A 208 8.44 -21.18 -13.38
CA LEU A 208 7.36 -22.17 -13.46
C LEU A 208 7.09 -22.61 -14.91
N GLN A 209 7.13 -21.67 -15.85
CA GLN A 209 7.00 -21.96 -17.29
C GLN A 209 8.08 -22.92 -17.78
N LYS A 210 9.36 -22.70 -17.42
CA LYS A 210 10.47 -23.62 -17.77
C LYS A 210 10.23 -25.03 -17.21
N LYS A 211 9.52 -25.15 -16.10
CA LYS A 211 9.17 -26.44 -15.47
C LYS A 211 7.83 -27.03 -15.97
N ASN A 212 7.17 -26.39 -16.92
CA ASN A 212 5.83 -26.75 -17.38
C ASN A 212 4.84 -26.93 -16.22
N MET A 213 4.86 -26.02 -15.24
CA MET A 213 4.10 -26.13 -13.99
C MET A 213 3.20 -24.92 -13.77
N VAL A 214 1.96 -25.15 -13.35
CA VAL A 214 1.02 -24.11 -12.90
C VAL A 214 0.99 -24.11 -11.37
N LEU A 215 1.14 -22.94 -10.75
CA LEU A 215 1.30 -22.84 -9.28
C LEU A 215 0.07 -23.34 -8.52
N THR A 216 -1.14 -23.11 -9.02
CA THR A 216 -2.37 -23.58 -8.38
C THR A 216 -2.50 -25.11 -8.33
N THR A 217 -1.74 -25.86 -9.13
CA THR A 217 -1.72 -27.33 -9.02
C THR A 217 -1.02 -27.80 -7.75
N VAL A 218 -0.11 -27.00 -7.21
CA VAL A 218 0.65 -27.34 -5.98
C VAL A 218 0.23 -26.48 -4.79
N CYS A 219 -0.42 -25.35 -5.03
CA CYS A 219 -0.98 -24.48 -3.99
C CYS A 219 -2.42 -24.07 -4.38
N PRO A 220 -3.39 -24.99 -4.26
CA PRO A 220 -4.76 -24.77 -4.73
C PRO A 220 -5.54 -23.71 -3.91
N THR A 221 -5.01 -23.28 -2.79
CA THR A 221 -5.58 -22.21 -1.96
C THR A 221 -5.32 -20.82 -2.50
N LEU A 222 -4.43 -20.67 -3.50
CA LEU A 222 -4.07 -19.41 -4.09
C LEU A 222 -5.24 -18.78 -4.85
N LYS A 223 -5.70 -17.61 -4.38
CA LYS A 223 -6.89 -16.90 -4.89
C LYS A 223 -6.54 -15.81 -5.88
N CYS A 224 -5.47 -15.04 -5.60
CA CYS A 224 -5.07 -13.94 -6.47
C CYS A 224 -3.56 -13.63 -6.38
N CYS A 225 -3.09 -12.88 -7.36
CA CYS A 225 -1.75 -12.31 -7.40
C CYS A 225 -1.87 -10.79 -7.59
N ILE A 226 -1.20 -10.03 -6.73
CA ILE A 226 -1.19 -8.57 -6.75
C ILE A 226 0.23 -8.11 -6.96
N VAL A 227 0.50 -7.49 -8.11
CA VAL A 227 1.80 -6.91 -8.43
C VAL A 227 1.76 -5.39 -8.35
N THR A 228 2.88 -4.75 -8.01
CA THR A 228 2.93 -3.31 -7.74
C THR A 228 4.33 -2.74 -7.97
N SER A 229 4.39 -1.42 -8.00
CA SER A 229 5.62 -0.60 -8.01
C SER A 229 6.40 -0.57 -9.32
N GLU A 230 6.04 -1.39 -10.28
CA GLU A 230 6.67 -1.47 -11.60
C GLU A 230 5.59 -1.68 -12.66
N MET A 231 5.89 -1.32 -13.91
CA MET A 231 4.98 -1.57 -15.04
C MET A 231 4.71 -3.07 -15.18
N LEU A 232 3.46 -3.43 -15.43
CA LEU A 232 3.10 -4.77 -15.88
C LEU A 232 2.73 -4.69 -17.36
N PHE A 233 3.56 -5.28 -18.21
CA PHE A 233 3.31 -5.38 -19.64
C PHE A 233 2.32 -6.53 -19.93
N ASP A 234 1.61 -6.43 -21.05
CA ASP A 234 0.56 -7.40 -21.40
C ASP A 234 1.09 -8.84 -21.51
N ASP A 235 2.28 -9.03 -22.08
CA ASP A 235 2.92 -10.36 -22.16
C ASP A 235 3.21 -10.94 -20.77
N ASP A 236 3.71 -10.10 -19.84
CA ASP A 236 3.97 -10.53 -18.47
C ASP A 236 2.65 -10.83 -17.74
N LYS A 237 1.59 -10.04 -17.98
CA LYS A 237 0.25 -10.30 -17.45
C LYS A 237 -0.26 -11.67 -17.91
N MET A 238 -0.22 -11.96 -19.22
CA MET A 238 -0.64 -13.25 -19.76
C MET A 238 0.18 -14.41 -19.16
N LEU A 239 1.47 -14.21 -18.97
CA LEU A 239 2.34 -15.21 -18.32
C LEU A 239 1.92 -15.46 -16.87
N LEU A 240 1.68 -14.40 -16.09
CA LEU A 240 1.23 -14.52 -14.70
C LEU A 240 -0.12 -15.23 -14.59
N GLU A 241 -1.08 -14.88 -15.44
CA GLU A 241 -2.38 -15.55 -15.50
C GLU A 241 -2.23 -17.04 -15.82
N LYS A 242 -1.41 -17.39 -16.80
CA LYS A 242 -1.19 -18.77 -17.22
C LYS A 242 -0.46 -19.61 -16.17
N GLN A 243 0.59 -19.06 -15.54
CA GLN A 243 1.47 -19.84 -14.66
C GLN A 243 1.07 -19.82 -13.19
N LEU A 244 0.36 -18.77 -12.73
CA LEU A 244 0.04 -18.62 -11.32
C LEU A 244 -1.40 -19.01 -10.97
N LEU A 245 -2.42 -18.55 -11.72
CA LEU A 245 -3.78 -18.48 -11.21
C LEU A 245 -4.87 -19.12 -12.06
N GLN A 246 -4.69 -19.36 -13.32
CA GLN A 246 -5.74 -19.80 -14.26
C GLN A 246 -7.04 -18.95 -14.31
N LYS A 247 -7.29 -18.01 -13.39
CA LYS A 247 -8.57 -17.29 -13.31
C LYS A 247 -8.55 -15.80 -12.94
N TYR A 248 -7.67 -15.28 -12.06
CA TYR A 248 -7.75 -13.87 -11.64
C TYR A 248 -6.40 -13.25 -11.32
N LEU A 249 -6.04 -12.20 -12.03
CA LEU A 249 -4.95 -11.29 -11.71
C LEU A 249 -5.56 -9.98 -11.21
N ALA A 250 -5.30 -9.61 -9.95
CA ALA A 250 -5.65 -8.30 -9.44
C ALA A 250 -4.49 -7.33 -9.66
N TYR A 251 -4.80 -6.20 -10.26
CA TYR A 251 -3.85 -5.16 -10.62
C TYR A 251 -3.90 -4.04 -9.59
N ALA A 252 -2.77 -3.70 -8.98
CA ALA A 252 -2.62 -2.46 -8.23
C ALA A 252 -1.50 -1.65 -8.86
N SER A 253 -1.82 -0.80 -9.85
CA SER A 253 -0.90 0.26 -10.23
C SER A 253 -0.93 1.35 -9.15
N ARG A 254 0.21 1.67 -8.58
CA ARG A 254 0.39 2.95 -7.91
C ARG A 254 0.90 3.92 -8.96
N SER A 255 0.00 4.78 -9.46
CA SER A 255 0.39 6.05 -10.08
C SER A 255 1.07 6.93 -9.05
#